data_151e7806ffd5d42cb21966585ca67414
#
_entry.id   151e7806ffd5d42cb21966585ca67414
#
_cell.length_a   1.000
_cell.length_b   1.000
_cell.length_c   1.000
_cell.angle_alpha   90.00
_cell.angle_beta   90.00
_cell.angle_gamma   90.00
#
_symmetry.space_group_name_H-M   'P 1'
#
loop_
_entity.id
_entity.type
_entity.pdbx_description
1 polymer ?
#
loop_
_entity_poly.entity_id
_entity_poly.type
_entity_poly.pdbx_seq_one_letter_code
_entity_poly.pdbx_strand_id
1 'polypeptide(L)'
;EKVNRFSVGDVTSSLDGNKYSSGTSFVFYPGVYTFTPVDTGEYFSADPVKQPVKAGASDFLTNSSSATVELTGRYNDKLAQEALNAAVDLTNSCVTIPGNINKACPYAVQSKHLSVLELKSAPTSVKQDGPGSDTYTGEAVFSIQSDSGFDKSPHDEEATVRVTVKLDSDGKIQLDSAGKPVFDVKFGF
;
A
#
# COMPACT_ATOMS: atom_id res chain seq x y z
N GLU A 1 -1.46 -6.18 3.91
CA GLU A 1 -2.36 -7.32 3.67
C GLU A 1 -1.57 -8.63 3.65
N LYS A 2 -2.21 -9.76 3.89
CA LYS A 2 -1.56 -11.08 3.97
C LYS A 2 -2.30 -12.10 3.11
N VAL A 3 -1.56 -13.09 2.60
CA VAL A 3 -2.15 -14.25 1.94
C VAL A 3 -2.83 -15.13 3.00
N ASN A 4 -4.13 -15.29 2.90
CA ASN A 4 -4.93 -16.06 3.88
C ASN A 4 -5.36 -17.43 3.35
N ARG A 5 -5.29 -17.64 2.04
CA ARG A 5 -5.71 -18.89 1.39
C ARG A 5 -4.76 -19.28 0.27
N PHE A 6 -4.59 -20.56 0.09
CA PHE A 6 -3.79 -21.12 -1.01
C PHE A 6 -4.41 -22.41 -1.54
N SER A 7 -4.07 -22.79 -2.73
CA SER A 7 -4.39 -24.09 -3.32
C SER A 7 -3.11 -24.88 -3.64
N VAL A 8 -3.20 -26.20 -3.57
CA VAL A 8 -2.19 -27.15 -4.02
C VAL A 8 -2.92 -28.21 -4.86
N GLY A 9 -2.71 -28.18 -6.17
CA GLY A 9 -3.57 -28.94 -7.08
C GLY A 9 -5.03 -28.50 -6.94
N ASP A 10 -5.93 -29.46 -6.77
CA ASP A 10 -7.37 -29.23 -6.61
C ASP A 10 -7.81 -28.94 -5.17
N VAL A 11 -6.86 -28.98 -4.21
CA VAL A 11 -7.16 -28.76 -2.80
C VAL A 11 -6.90 -27.32 -2.43
N THR A 12 -7.93 -26.65 -1.90
CA THR A 12 -7.81 -25.30 -1.33
C THR A 12 -7.80 -25.38 0.19
N SER A 13 -6.91 -24.65 0.82
CA SER A 13 -6.80 -24.56 2.27
C SER A 13 -6.69 -23.10 2.70
N SER A 14 -7.20 -22.79 3.89
CA SER A 14 -7.03 -21.50 4.54
C SER A 14 -5.89 -21.57 5.54
N LEU A 15 -5.11 -20.47 5.60
CA LEU A 15 -4.21 -20.22 6.70
C LEU A 15 -5.05 -19.51 7.77
N ASP A 16 -5.17 -20.09 8.95
CA ASP A 16 -5.83 -19.41 10.06
C ASP A 16 -5.10 -18.11 10.36
N GLY A 17 -5.73 -16.99 9.98
CA GLY A 17 -5.13 -15.67 9.85
C GLY A 17 -4.63 -15.04 11.13
N ASN A 18 -4.54 -15.79 12.22
CA ASN A 18 -4.30 -15.14 13.50
C ASN A 18 -3.01 -15.48 14.22
N LYS A 19 -2.14 -16.32 13.72
CA LYS A 19 -0.86 -16.49 14.45
C LYS A 19 0.25 -17.07 13.60
N TYR A 20 1.37 -16.40 13.65
CA TYR A 20 2.71 -16.82 13.24
C TYR A 20 3.22 -18.13 13.89
N SER A 21 2.43 -18.86 14.65
CA SER A 21 2.99 -19.85 15.56
C SER A 21 2.51 -21.27 15.40
N SER A 22 1.55 -21.55 14.61
CA SER A 22 1.13 -22.94 14.40
C SER A 22 0.58 -23.07 13.01
N GLY A 23 1.50 -23.14 12.07
CA GLY A 23 1.15 -23.44 10.70
C GLY A 23 0.31 -24.71 10.66
N THR A 24 -0.74 -24.69 9.89
CA THR A 24 -1.47 -25.92 9.55
C THR A 24 -0.46 -26.87 8.92
N SER A 25 -0.26 -28.03 9.52
CA SER A 25 0.65 -29.02 8.99
C SER A 25 -0.07 -29.88 7.96
N PHE A 26 0.53 -30.00 6.79
CA PHE A 26 0.03 -30.88 5.74
C PHE A 26 1.03 -32.02 5.52
N VAL A 27 0.50 -33.19 5.20
CA VAL A 27 1.32 -34.34 4.83
C VAL A 27 1.32 -34.48 3.33
N PHE A 28 2.51 -34.42 2.74
CA PHE A 28 2.71 -34.60 1.30
C PHE A 28 3.57 -35.82 1.04
N TYR A 29 3.31 -36.51 -0.07
CA TYR A 29 4.24 -37.49 -0.61
C TYR A 29 5.46 -36.76 -1.24
N PRO A 30 6.60 -37.44 -1.40
CA PRO A 30 7.72 -36.86 -2.11
C PRO A 30 7.34 -36.38 -3.51
N GLY A 31 7.70 -35.14 -3.85
CA GLY A 31 7.33 -34.55 -5.14
C GLY A 31 7.60 -33.05 -5.18
N VAL A 32 7.23 -32.39 -6.27
CA VAL A 32 7.30 -30.94 -6.40
C VAL A 32 5.86 -30.40 -6.43
N TYR A 33 5.55 -29.52 -5.49
CA TYR A 33 4.23 -28.95 -5.34
C TYR A 33 4.25 -27.45 -5.64
N THR A 34 3.20 -26.96 -6.27
CA THR A 34 2.98 -25.54 -6.48
C THR A 34 1.91 -25.07 -5.51
N PHE A 35 2.27 -24.14 -4.65
CA PHE A 35 1.37 -23.46 -3.71
C PHE A 35 0.93 -22.15 -4.37
N THR A 36 -0.34 -22.06 -4.71
CA THR A 36 -0.92 -20.91 -5.41
C THR A 36 -1.78 -20.11 -4.45
N PRO A 37 -1.46 -18.82 -4.18
CA PRO A 37 -2.33 -17.94 -3.42
C PRO A 37 -3.70 -17.81 -4.08
N VAL A 38 -4.77 -17.82 -3.30
CA VAL A 38 -6.14 -17.63 -3.77
C VAL A 38 -6.84 -16.58 -2.92
N ASP A 39 -7.88 -15.96 -3.49
CA ASP A 39 -8.66 -14.89 -2.84
C ASP A 39 -7.82 -13.72 -2.34
N THR A 40 -6.82 -13.31 -3.12
CA THR A 40 -5.94 -12.20 -2.77
C THR A 40 -6.61 -10.83 -2.93
N GLY A 41 -7.85 -10.79 -3.47
CA GLY A 41 -8.56 -9.53 -3.70
C GLY A 41 -8.06 -8.77 -4.93
N GLU A 42 -8.63 -7.59 -5.14
CA GLU A 42 -8.43 -6.79 -6.36
C GLU A 42 -7.13 -5.99 -6.34
N TYR A 43 -6.65 -5.61 -5.15
CA TYR A 43 -5.55 -4.67 -4.94
C TYR A 43 -4.27 -5.31 -4.40
N PHE A 44 -4.30 -6.64 -4.24
CA PHE A 44 -3.22 -7.40 -3.66
C PHE A 44 -2.92 -8.63 -4.51
N SER A 45 -1.67 -8.98 -4.67
CA SER A 45 -1.24 -10.14 -5.45
C SER A 45 -0.14 -10.89 -4.71
N ALA A 46 -0.05 -12.18 -4.98
CA ALA A 46 1.06 -13.00 -4.51
C ALA A 46 1.39 -14.05 -5.57
N ASP A 47 2.67 -14.35 -5.71
CA ASP A 47 3.13 -15.30 -6.72
C ASP A 47 3.05 -16.75 -6.19
N PRO A 48 2.76 -17.72 -7.06
CA PRO A 48 2.84 -19.12 -6.70
C PRO A 48 4.27 -19.53 -6.35
N VAL A 49 4.40 -20.38 -5.33
CA VAL A 49 5.69 -20.90 -4.86
C VAL A 49 5.78 -22.39 -5.16
N LYS A 50 6.86 -22.81 -5.83
CA LYS A 50 7.18 -24.22 -6.04
C LYS A 50 8.08 -24.71 -4.93
N GLN A 51 7.65 -25.75 -4.24
CA GLN A 51 8.39 -26.35 -3.14
C GLN A 51 8.61 -27.84 -3.40
N PRO A 52 9.85 -28.30 -3.48
CA PRO A 52 10.17 -29.72 -3.50
C PRO A 52 9.98 -30.31 -2.08
N VAL A 53 9.23 -31.40 -1.99
CA VAL A 53 9.09 -32.21 -0.79
C VAL A 53 9.92 -33.47 -1.00
N LYS A 54 10.96 -33.66 -0.20
CA LYS A 54 11.84 -34.84 -0.27
C LYS A 54 11.28 -35.96 0.59
N ALA A 55 11.56 -37.21 0.19
CA ALA A 55 11.36 -38.35 1.10
C ALA A 55 12.25 -38.15 2.32
N GLY A 56 11.66 -38.27 3.52
CA GLY A 56 12.44 -38.33 4.75
C GLY A 56 13.38 -39.53 4.69
N ALA A 57 14.66 -39.36 5.05
CA ALA A 57 15.53 -40.51 5.27
C ALA A 57 14.91 -41.33 6.42
N SER A 58 14.79 -42.65 6.20
CA SER A 58 14.11 -43.56 7.09
C SER A 58 14.90 -43.81 8.37
N ASP A 59 14.78 -42.89 9.33
CA ASP A 59 14.94 -43.28 10.72
C ASP A 59 13.56 -43.37 11.34
N PHE A 60 13.17 -44.54 11.70
CA PHE A 60 11.82 -44.99 12.01
C PHE A 60 11.16 -44.28 13.21
N LEU A 61 11.80 -43.32 13.86
CA LEU A 61 11.32 -42.67 15.07
C LEU A 61 11.34 -41.16 15.10
N THR A 62 11.96 -40.42 14.15
CA THR A 62 12.12 -38.96 14.29
C THR A 62 12.12 -38.14 13.01
N ASN A 63 11.92 -38.67 11.83
CA ASN A 63 12.12 -37.93 10.58
C ASN A 63 10.83 -37.50 9.88
N SER A 64 10.24 -36.44 10.40
CA SER A 64 9.48 -35.51 9.58
C SER A 64 10.43 -34.44 9.02
N SER A 65 10.80 -34.53 7.74
CA SER A 65 11.40 -33.40 7.07
C SER A 65 10.33 -32.31 6.90
N SER A 66 10.36 -31.28 7.73
CA SER A 66 9.46 -30.13 7.56
C SER A 66 10.05 -29.20 6.51
N ALA A 67 9.25 -28.81 5.53
CA ALA A 67 9.57 -27.72 4.62
C ALA A 67 8.63 -26.54 4.93
N THR A 68 9.21 -25.34 4.99
CA THR A 68 8.41 -24.12 5.15
C THR A 68 8.16 -23.52 3.77
N VAL A 69 6.91 -23.18 3.48
CA VAL A 69 6.53 -22.44 2.29
C VAL A 69 6.09 -21.06 2.71
N GLU A 70 6.76 -20.03 2.20
CA GLU A 70 6.42 -18.65 2.43
C GLU A 70 5.71 -18.08 1.20
N LEU A 71 4.47 -17.64 1.36
CA LEU A 71 3.68 -16.96 0.34
C LEU A 71 3.70 -15.45 0.61
N THR A 72 4.56 -14.75 -0.11
CA THR A 72 4.72 -13.31 0.03
C THR A 72 3.79 -12.57 -0.92
N GLY A 73 2.92 -11.75 -0.34
CA GLY A 73 2.04 -10.89 -1.12
C GLY A 73 2.58 -9.48 -1.27
N ARG A 74 2.09 -8.78 -2.29
CA ARG A 74 2.40 -7.38 -2.56
C ARG A 74 1.17 -6.63 -3.05
N TYR A 75 1.13 -5.34 -2.80
CA TYR A 75 0.16 -4.46 -3.44
C TYR A 75 0.47 -4.35 -4.94
N ASN A 76 -0.58 -4.30 -5.75
CA ASN A 76 -0.45 -4.27 -7.20
C ASN A 76 -0.57 -2.84 -7.75
N ASP A 77 -0.33 -2.70 -9.07
CA ASP A 77 -0.34 -1.41 -9.75
C ASP A 77 -1.72 -0.72 -9.70
N LYS A 78 -2.79 -1.50 -9.54
CA LYS A 78 -4.14 -0.93 -9.40
C LYS A 78 -4.28 -0.14 -8.11
N LEU A 79 -3.74 -0.65 -7.00
CA LEU A 79 -3.71 0.11 -5.75
C LEU A 79 -2.86 1.37 -5.86
N ALA A 80 -1.69 1.28 -6.53
CA ALA A 80 -0.83 2.44 -6.76
C ALA A 80 -1.54 3.52 -7.60
N GLN A 81 -2.35 3.13 -8.59
CA GLN A 81 -3.15 4.07 -9.37
C GLN A 81 -4.24 4.75 -8.54
N GLU A 82 -4.94 4.01 -7.67
CA GLU A 82 -5.94 4.61 -6.77
C GLU A 82 -5.27 5.53 -5.74
N ALA A 83 -4.08 5.19 -5.25
CA ALA A 83 -3.29 6.07 -4.38
C ALA A 83 -2.86 7.36 -5.10
N LEU A 84 -2.47 7.27 -6.38
CA LEU A 84 -2.17 8.45 -7.20
C LEU A 84 -3.41 9.34 -7.37
N ASN A 85 -4.56 8.77 -7.67
CA ASN A 85 -5.81 9.52 -7.78
C ASN A 85 -6.11 10.28 -6.48
N ALA A 86 -6.00 9.62 -5.33
CA ALA A 86 -6.22 10.23 -4.02
C ALA A 86 -5.20 11.35 -3.72
N ALA A 87 -3.94 11.20 -4.12
CA ALA A 87 -2.92 12.24 -4.00
C ALA A 87 -3.26 13.47 -4.84
N VAL A 88 -3.68 13.26 -6.10
CA VAL A 88 -4.07 14.33 -7.02
C VAL A 88 -5.31 15.08 -6.51
N ASP A 89 -6.31 14.35 -6.01
CA ASP A 89 -7.54 14.94 -5.46
C ASP A 89 -7.26 15.85 -4.26
N LEU A 90 -6.44 15.40 -3.30
CA LEU A 90 -6.02 16.24 -2.18
C LEU A 90 -5.24 17.45 -2.69
N THR A 91 -4.26 17.26 -3.58
CA THR A 91 -3.43 18.35 -4.10
C THR A 91 -4.29 19.43 -4.76
N ASN A 92 -5.25 19.05 -5.59
CA ASN A 92 -6.19 19.98 -6.22
C ASN A 92 -7.05 20.71 -5.19
N SER A 93 -7.45 20.05 -4.12
CA SER A 93 -8.27 20.65 -3.07
C SER A 93 -7.53 21.70 -2.24
N CYS A 94 -6.19 21.70 -2.28
CA CYS A 94 -5.37 22.65 -1.51
C CYS A 94 -5.24 24.05 -2.16
N VAL A 95 -5.68 24.23 -3.40
CA VAL A 95 -5.55 25.50 -4.14
C VAL A 95 -6.78 26.37 -3.92
N THR A 96 -6.82 27.04 -2.76
CA THR A 96 -7.94 27.93 -2.39
C THR A 96 -7.39 29.20 -1.74
N ILE A 97 -7.75 30.39 -2.26
CA ILE A 97 -7.42 31.69 -1.68
C ILE A 97 -8.68 32.28 -1.01
N PRO A 98 -8.57 32.89 0.20
CA PRO A 98 -7.40 32.91 1.09
C PRO A 98 -7.15 31.54 1.73
N GLY A 99 -5.91 31.20 1.87
CA GLY A 99 -5.30 29.95 2.33
C GLY A 99 -6.22 28.83 2.83
N ASN A 100 -5.96 27.63 2.42
CA ASN A 100 -6.75 26.46 2.81
C ASN A 100 -6.41 26.05 4.24
N ILE A 101 -7.37 26.11 5.16
CA ILE A 101 -7.21 25.70 6.55
C ILE A 101 -7.23 24.17 6.76
N ASN A 102 -7.37 23.39 5.68
CA ASN A 102 -7.30 21.94 5.76
C ASN A 102 -5.90 21.52 6.20
N LYS A 103 -5.82 20.90 7.37
CA LYS A 103 -4.54 20.43 7.95
C LYS A 103 -3.84 19.33 7.14
N ALA A 104 -4.52 18.73 6.19
CA ALA A 104 -3.92 17.77 5.26
C ALA A 104 -3.08 18.47 4.17
N CYS A 105 -3.32 19.77 3.90
CA CYS A 105 -2.55 20.55 2.93
C CYS A 105 -1.19 20.99 3.48
N PRO A 106 -0.20 21.33 2.60
CA PRO A 106 1.09 21.86 3.04
C PRO A 106 0.93 23.13 3.88
N TYR A 107 1.78 23.29 4.89
CA TYR A 107 1.71 24.47 5.75
C TYR A 107 1.82 25.80 4.99
N ALA A 108 2.67 25.84 3.99
CA ALA A 108 2.89 27.03 3.17
C ALA A 108 1.59 27.51 2.49
N VAL A 109 0.75 26.59 2.01
CA VAL A 109 -0.53 26.94 1.33
C VAL A 109 -1.68 27.22 2.31
N GLN A 110 -1.52 26.94 3.61
CA GLN A 110 -2.54 27.23 4.63
C GLN A 110 -2.56 28.69 5.07
N SER A 111 -1.58 29.50 4.64
CA SER A 111 -1.52 30.91 5.01
C SER A 111 -2.71 31.69 4.47
N LYS A 112 -3.29 32.56 5.33
CA LYS A 112 -4.32 33.51 4.93
C LYS A 112 -3.76 34.76 4.22
N HIS A 113 -2.44 34.88 4.16
CA HIS A 113 -1.70 36.00 3.63
C HIS A 113 -1.03 35.66 2.30
N LEU A 114 -1.73 34.92 1.45
CA LEU A 114 -1.28 34.62 0.10
C LEU A 114 -2.02 35.51 -0.89
N SER A 115 -1.26 36.18 -1.76
CA SER A 115 -1.76 36.91 -2.92
C SER A 115 -1.78 36.04 -4.18
N VAL A 116 -0.91 35.01 -4.24
CA VAL A 116 -0.90 33.98 -5.29
C VAL A 116 -0.85 32.61 -4.64
N LEU A 117 -1.69 31.70 -5.13
CA LEU A 117 -1.69 30.29 -4.81
C LEU A 117 -2.17 29.53 -6.04
N GLU A 118 -1.26 28.86 -6.72
CA GLU A 118 -1.53 28.09 -7.92
C GLU A 118 -0.89 26.71 -7.81
N LEU A 119 -1.55 25.68 -8.33
CA LEU A 119 -0.96 24.37 -8.50
C LEU A 119 -0.14 24.36 -9.81
N LYS A 120 1.18 24.30 -9.70
CA LYS A 120 2.08 24.25 -10.83
C LYS A 120 2.22 22.82 -11.36
N SER A 121 2.29 21.85 -10.47
CA SER A 121 2.38 20.43 -10.82
C SER A 121 1.71 19.56 -9.77
N ALA A 122 0.72 18.78 -10.18
CA ALA A 122 0.17 17.68 -9.38
C ALA A 122 1.10 16.44 -9.46
N PRO A 123 1.00 15.50 -8.52
CA PRO A 123 1.72 14.24 -8.62
C PRO A 123 1.38 13.50 -9.93
N THR A 124 2.39 13.08 -10.67
CA THR A 124 2.23 12.28 -11.90
C THR A 124 2.47 10.79 -11.66
N SER A 125 3.05 10.47 -10.52
CA SER A 125 3.27 9.10 -10.04
C SER A 125 3.35 9.08 -8.52
N VAL A 126 3.13 7.91 -7.95
CA VAL A 126 3.41 7.66 -6.54
C VAL A 126 4.36 6.46 -6.42
N LYS A 127 5.22 6.51 -5.42
CA LYS A 127 6.18 5.46 -5.11
C LYS A 127 5.87 4.88 -3.74
N GLN A 128 5.81 3.56 -3.65
CA GLN A 128 5.69 2.87 -2.37
C GLN A 128 6.96 3.07 -1.53
N ASP A 129 6.83 3.37 -0.25
CA ASP A 129 7.95 3.70 0.66
C ASP A 129 8.90 2.51 0.92
N GLY A 130 8.51 1.32 0.50
CA GLY A 130 9.31 0.10 0.56
C GLY A 130 8.48 -1.14 0.27
N PRO A 131 9.10 -2.29 0.05
CA PRO A 131 8.39 -3.55 -0.18
C PRO A 131 7.41 -3.84 0.96
N GLY A 132 6.13 -4.02 0.63
CA GLY A 132 5.08 -4.32 1.61
C GLY A 132 4.61 -3.13 2.46
N SER A 133 5.16 -1.92 2.26
CA SER A 133 4.65 -0.71 2.90
C SER A 133 3.22 -0.41 2.46
N ASP A 134 2.38 0.04 3.36
CA ASP A 134 1.03 0.54 3.09
C ASP A 134 1.01 2.02 2.70
N THR A 135 2.18 2.64 2.58
CA THR A 135 2.35 4.08 2.33
C THR A 135 3.00 4.32 0.97
N TYR A 136 2.42 5.26 0.24
CA TYR A 136 2.90 5.79 -1.03
C TYR A 136 3.23 7.27 -0.89
N THR A 137 4.23 7.75 -1.63
CA THR A 137 4.63 9.15 -1.69
C THR A 137 4.62 9.67 -3.12
N GLY A 138 4.20 10.92 -3.29
CA GLY A 138 4.21 11.63 -4.56
C GLY A 138 4.61 13.08 -4.35
N GLU A 139 5.09 13.76 -5.40
CA GLU A 139 5.57 15.13 -5.35
C GLU A 139 4.59 16.08 -6.04
N ALA A 140 4.33 17.21 -5.39
CA ALA A 140 3.53 18.32 -5.94
C ALA A 140 4.33 19.61 -5.85
N VAL A 141 4.06 20.55 -6.76
CA VAL A 141 4.67 21.88 -6.74
C VAL A 141 3.57 22.93 -6.77
N PHE A 142 3.61 23.84 -5.81
CA PHE A 142 2.74 24.99 -5.72
C PHE A 142 3.53 26.26 -6.06
N SER A 143 2.90 27.21 -6.74
CA SER A 143 3.43 28.58 -6.89
C SER A 143 2.70 29.47 -5.88
N ILE A 144 3.45 30.05 -4.96
CA ILE A 144 2.91 30.86 -3.88
C ILE A 144 3.57 32.24 -3.83
N GLN A 145 2.81 33.25 -3.40
CA GLN A 145 3.33 34.57 -3.08
C GLN A 145 2.60 35.12 -1.85
N SER A 146 3.35 35.64 -0.90
CA SER A 146 2.78 36.31 0.27
C SER A 146 2.32 37.74 -0.09
N ASP A 147 1.24 38.19 0.57
CA ASP A 147 0.75 39.56 0.50
C ASP A 147 1.53 40.53 1.42
N SER A 148 2.51 40.02 2.18
CA SER A 148 3.26 40.77 3.20
C SER A 148 4.17 41.87 2.63
N GLY A 149 4.26 42.02 1.31
CA GLY A 149 5.09 43.05 0.62
C GLY A 149 6.59 42.75 0.61
N PHE A 150 7.04 41.67 1.26
CA PHE A 150 8.42 41.21 1.21
C PHE A 150 8.70 40.29 0.03
N ASP A 151 7.71 39.50 -0.38
CA ASP A 151 7.77 38.67 -1.57
C ASP A 151 7.39 39.49 -2.80
N LYS A 152 8.40 39.81 -3.66
CA LYS A 152 8.19 40.60 -4.86
C LYS A 152 7.72 39.81 -6.08
N SER A 153 7.77 38.45 -5.99
CA SER A 153 7.37 37.54 -7.06
C SER A 153 6.97 36.19 -6.50
N PRO A 154 6.09 35.44 -7.19
CA PRO A 154 5.79 34.07 -6.85
C PRO A 154 7.05 33.20 -6.83
N HIS A 155 7.09 32.24 -5.92
CA HIS A 155 8.13 31.20 -5.86
C HIS A 155 7.51 29.82 -5.78
N ASP A 156 8.29 28.81 -6.17
CA ASP A 156 7.86 27.42 -6.17
C ASP A 156 8.06 26.79 -4.79
N GLU A 157 7.04 26.11 -4.31
CA GLU A 157 7.06 25.34 -3.08
C GLU A 157 6.84 23.86 -3.42
N GLU A 158 7.84 23.04 -3.21
CA GLU A 158 7.77 21.60 -3.38
C GLU A 158 7.19 20.95 -2.13
N ALA A 159 6.25 20.03 -2.30
CA ALA A 159 5.59 19.36 -1.19
C ALA A 159 5.37 17.87 -1.50
N THR A 160 5.70 17.02 -0.54
CA THR A 160 5.49 15.57 -0.64
C THR A 160 4.12 15.21 -0.09
N VAL A 161 3.26 14.64 -0.95
CA VAL A 161 1.99 14.05 -0.52
C VAL A 161 2.22 12.59 -0.12
N ARG A 162 1.68 12.22 1.03
CA ARG A 162 1.73 10.87 1.58
C ARG A 162 0.33 10.28 1.59
N VAL A 163 0.21 9.08 1.03
CA VAL A 163 -1.04 8.33 0.90
C VAL A 163 -0.88 7.00 1.61
N THR A 164 -1.59 6.80 2.71
CA THR A 164 -1.52 5.55 3.49
C THR A 164 -2.81 4.77 3.32
N VAL A 165 -2.69 3.52 2.92
CA VAL A 165 -3.80 2.58 2.78
C VAL A 165 -4.39 2.28 4.14
N LYS A 166 -5.69 2.43 4.31
CA LYS A 166 -6.35 1.99 5.55
C LYS A 166 -6.66 0.51 5.51
N LEU A 167 -6.31 -0.16 6.58
CA LEU A 167 -6.61 -1.57 6.79
C LEU A 167 -7.75 -1.70 7.80
N ASP A 168 -8.56 -2.74 7.64
CA ASP A 168 -9.58 -3.14 8.59
C ASP A 168 -8.98 -3.92 9.79
N SER A 169 -9.84 -4.40 10.70
CA SER A 169 -9.43 -5.17 11.87
C SER A 169 -8.75 -6.50 11.53
N ASP A 170 -8.99 -7.02 10.33
CA ASP A 170 -8.44 -8.28 9.85
C ASP A 170 -7.15 -8.07 9.05
N GLY A 171 -6.70 -6.79 8.91
CA GLY A 171 -5.51 -6.42 8.16
C GLY A 171 -5.70 -6.46 6.65
N LYS A 172 -6.95 -6.40 6.17
CA LYS A 172 -7.30 -6.27 4.76
C LYS A 172 -7.49 -4.82 4.39
N ILE A 173 -7.34 -4.50 3.10
CA ILE A 173 -7.62 -3.15 2.59
C ILE A 173 -9.07 -2.79 2.90
N GLN A 174 -9.26 -1.68 3.62
CA GLN A 174 -10.58 -1.13 3.86
C GLN A 174 -11.13 -0.55 2.56
N LEU A 175 -12.35 -0.96 2.18
CA LEU A 175 -13.04 -0.46 1.00
C LEU A 175 -14.22 0.45 1.42
N ASP A 176 -14.50 1.44 0.60
CA ASP A 176 -15.68 2.28 0.74
C ASP A 176 -16.95 1.58 0.18
N SER A 177 -18.07 2.28 0.19
CA SER A 177 -19.35 1.76 -0.33
C SER A 177 -19.34 1.50 -1.85
N ALA A 178 -18.39 2.06 -2.59
CA ALA A 178 -18.21 1.85 -4.02
C ALA A 178 -17.15 0.77 -4.33
N GLY A 179 -16.60 0.11 -3.29
CA GLY A 179 -15.56 -0.91 -3.43
C GLY A 179 -14.16 -0.35 -3.70
N LYS A 180 -13.94 0.95 -3.48
CA LYS A 180 -12.64 1.59 -3.64
C LYS A 180 -11.84 1.59 -2.33
N PRO A 181 -10.49 1.51 -2.41
CA PRO A 181 -9.64 1.59 -1.24
C PRO A 181 -9.81 2.90 -0.50
N VAL A 182 -9.83 2.84 0.83
CA VAL A 182 -9.86 4.03 1.68
C VAL A 182 -8.43 4.40 2.05
N PHE A 183 -8.09 5.68 1.90
CA PHE A 183 -6.75 6.20 2.20
C PHE A 183 -6.80 7.26 3.31
N ASP A 184 -5.70 7.36 4.05
CA ASP A 184 -5.33 8.56 4.80
C ASP A 184 -4.35 9.36 3.94
N VAL A 185 -4.74 10.56 3.52
CA VAL A 185 -3.96 11.38 2.59
C VAL A 185 -3.60 12.69 3.24
N LYS A 186 -2.32 13.01 3.26
CA LYS A 186 -1.82 14.26 3.83
C LYS A 186 -0.49 14.64 3.22
N PHE A 187 -0.17 15.92 3.26
CA PHE A 187 1.19 16.36 2.97
C PHE A 187 2.11 16.05 4.15
N GLY A 188 3.30 15.52 3.84
CA GLY A 188 4.37 15.31 4.81
C GLY A 188 5.03 16.62 5.21
N PHE A 189 5.49 16.69 6.46
CA PHE A 189 6.35 17.77 6.95
C PHE A 189 7.79 17.29 6.85
#